data_73ae134b8b17d55d8b8463e15e2a67cb
#
_entry.id   73ae134b8b17d55d8b8463e15e2a67cb
#
_cell.length_a   1.000
_cell.length_b   1.000
_cell.length_c   1.000
_cell.angle_alpha   90.00
_cell.angle_beta   90.00
_cell.angle_gamma   90.00
#
_symmetry.space_group_name_H-M   'P 1'
#
loop_
_entity.id
_entity.type
_entity.pdbx_description
1 polymer ?
#
loop_
_entity_poly.entity_id
_entity_poly.type
_entity_poly.pdbx_seq_one_letter_code
_entity_poly.pdbx_strand_id
1 'polypeptide(L)'
;FQRIPAANGLPPLLLDGAHNPHGLRAFETAIRDAGIQPAAVIFSCLADKDISDMLPFIRRIAGDAPLFVPTIQDNERAMNGEELAKLLAEGRGPAITQPTQRLSLALKETASFVPAEDADRHPVLLCGSLYLLGEFFNLHPQTLEQELV
;
A
#
# COMPACT_ATOMS: atom_id res chain seq x y z
N PHE A 1 -8.63 0.85 8.05
CA PHE A 1 -7.72 1.93 8.51
C PHE A 1 -7.08 1.51 9.83
N GLN A 2 -5.92 0.91 9.73
CA GLN A 2 -5.28 0.26 10.87
C GLN A 2 -3.80 0.64 10.92
N ARG A 3 -3.34 1.16 12.08
CA ARG A 3 -1.95 1.54 12.27
C ARG A 3 -1.15 0.39 12.87
N ILE A 4 0.02 0.12 12.28
CA ILE A 4 0.99 -0.83 12.82
C ILE A 4 2.26 -0.02 13.13
N PRO A 5 2.68 0.06 14.40
CA PRO A 5 3.90 0.80 14.74
C PRO A 5 5.15 0.11 14.21
N ALA A 6 6.19 0.89 13.97
CA ALA A 6 7.47 0.36 13.51
C ALA A 6 8.01 -0.64 14.55
N ALA A 7 8.35 -1.84 14.10
CA ALA A 7 8.88 -2.90 14.95
C ALA A 7 9.47 -4.02 14.09
N ASN A 8 10.46 -4.73 14.63
CA ASN A 8 10.99 -5.94 13.99
C ASN A 8 11.41 -5.75 12.52
N GLY A 9 12.01 -4.62 12.21
CA GLY A 9 12.45 -4.31 10.85
C GLY A 9 11.37 -3.76 9.94
N LEU A 10 10.13 -3.65 10.41
CA LEU A 10 9.04 -3.06 9.65
C LEU A 10 9.00 -1.54 9.85
N PRO A 11 8.69 -0.78 8.79
CA PRO A 11 8.38 0.64 8.95
C PRO A 11 7.04 0.81 9.66
N PRO A 12 6.70 2.02 10.13
CA PRO A 12 5.34 2.29 10.55
C PRO A 12 4.40 2.12 9.35
N LEU A 13 3.33 1.37 9.53
CA LEU A 13 2.40 1.02 8.46
C LEU A 13 1.00 1.54 8.76
N LEU A 14 0.29 1.86 7.71
CA LEU A 14 -1.13 2.11 7.74
C LEU A 14 -1.80 1.17 6.74
N LEU A 15 -2.60 0.26 7.25
CA LEU A 15 -3.25 -0.78 6.46
C LEU A 15 -4.70 -0.41 6.18
N ASP A 16 -5.16 -0.67 4.97
CA ASP A 16 -6.57 -0.52 4.63
C ASP A 16 -6.97 -1.54 3.58
N GLY A 17 -8.09 -2.22 3.83
CA GLY A 17 -8.62 -3.24 2.92
C GLY A 17 -9.40 -2.70 1.73
N ALA A 18 -9.36 -1.40 1.49
CA ALA A 18 -10.05 -0.79 0.36
C ALA A 18 -9.68 -1.49 -0.95
N HIS A 19 -10.67 -1.95 -1.70
CA HIS A 19 -10.46 -2.78 -2.89
C HIS A 19 -11.42 -2.41 -4.03
N ASN A 20 -12.10 -1.28 -3.93
CA ASN A 20 -12.98 -0.74 -4.96
C ASN A 20 -12.93 0.80 -4.89
N PRO A 21 -13.48 1.51 -5.91
CA PRO A 21 -13.42 2.96 -5.93
C PRO A 21 -14.05 3.62 -4.69
N HIS A 22 -15.15 3.07 -4.19
CA HIS A 22 -15.83 3.60 -3.01
C HIS A 22 -14.93 3.52 -1.76
N GLY A 23 -14.33 2.35 -1.55
CA GLY A 23 -13.42 2.14 -0.42
C GLY A 23 -12.17 3.01 -0.50
N LEU A 24 -11.61 3.17 -1.70
CA LEU A 24 -10.43 4.02 -1.90
C LEU A 24 -10.74 5.49 -1.69
N ARG A 25 -11.93 5.94 -2.06
CA ARG A 25 -12.37 7.32 -1.76
C ARG A 25 -12.41 7.55 -0.25
N ALA A 26 -12.98 6.62 0.50
CA ALA A 26 -13.04 6.70 1.95
C ALA A 26 -11.64 6.72 2.57
N PHE A 27 -10.73 5.90 2.05
CA PHE A 27 -9.35 5.85 2.51
C PHE A 27 -8.62 7.17 2.22
N GLU A 28 -8.77 7.72 1.03
CA GLU A 28 -8.18 9.00 0.66
C GLU A 28 -8.65 10.11 1.63
N THR A 29 -9.94 10.15 1.93
CA THR A 29 -10.50 11.12 2.88
C THR A 29 -9.91 10.95 4.27
N ALA A 30 -9.82 9.71 4.76
CA ALA A 30 -9.28 9.42 6.07
C ALA A 30 -7.81 9.83 6.19
N ILE A 31 -7.01 9.59 5.16
CA ILE A 31 -5.60 9.99 5.11
C ILE A 31 -5.49 11.51 5.19
N ARG A 32 -6.29 12.21 4.41
CA ARG A 32 -6.29 13.68 4.39
C ARG A 32 -6.69 14.25 5.74
N ASP A 33 -7.77 13.74 6.32
CA ASP A 33 -8.28 14.23 7.61
C ASP A 33 -7.31 13.98 8.76
N ALA A 34 -6.54 12.89 8.69
CA ALA A 34 -5.53 12.57 9.69
C ALA A 34 -4.22 13.34 9.51
N GLY A 35 -4.08 14.12 8.43
CA GLY A 35 -2.85 14.86 8.15
C GLY A 35 -1.67 13.97 7.79
N ILE A 36 -1.94 12.78 7.23
CA ILE A 36 -0.93 11.81 6.87
C ILE A 36 -0.36 12.15 5.49
N GLN A 37 0.97 12.18 5.41
CA GLN A 37 1.72 12.28 4.16
C GLN A 37 2.54 11.00 4.02
N PRO A 38 2.12 10.05 3.17
CA PRO A 38 2.80 8.76 3.12
C PRO A 38 4.25 8.88 2.68
N ALA A 39 5.13 8.12 3.35
CA ALA A 39 6.53 8.01 2.92
C ALA A 39 6.64 7.17 1.66
N ALA A 40 5.78 6.18 1.51
CA ALA A 40 5.68 5.32 0.35
C ALA A 40 4.31 4.62 0.38
N VAL A 41 3.91 4.07 -0.74
CA VAL A 41 2.64 3.33 -0.85
C VAL A 41 2.92 1.96 -1.46
N ILE A 42 2.35 0.93 -0.87
CA ILE A 42 2.33 -0.41 -1.43
C ILE A 42 0.88 -0.69 -1.84
N PHE A 43 0.67 -0.94 -3.12
CA PHE A 43 -0.64 -1.20 -3.67
C PHE A 43 -0.60 -2.41 -4.58
N SER A 44 -1.57 -3.29 -4.44
CA SER A 44 -1.86 -4.33 -5.42
C SER A 44 -3.35 -4.65 -5.36
N CYS A 45 -3.85 -5.30 -6.39
CA CYS A 45 -5.26 -5.65 -6.44
C CYS A 45 -5.46 -6.90 -7.28
N LEU A 46 -6.68 -7.43 -7.22
CA LEU A 46 -7.10 -8.51 -8.11
C LEU A 46 -7.46 -7.91 -9.47
N ALA A 47 -7.35 -8.71 -10.51
CA ALA A 47 -7.80 -8.35 -11.85
C ALA A 47 -9.32 -8.21 -11.83
N ASP A 48 -9.80 -6.98 -11.82
CA ASP A 48 -11.20 -6.65 -11.64
C ASP A 48 -11.58 -5.59 -12.68
N LYS A 49 -12.86 -5.56 -13.04
CA LYS A 49 -13.39 -4.59 -13.99
C LYS A 49 -13.30 -3.14 -13.50
N ASP A 50 -13.15 -2.94 -12.19
CA ASP A 50 -13.10 -1.60 -11.59
C ASP A 50 -11.69 -1.01 -11.53
N ILE A 51 -10.68 -1.68 -12.07
CA ILE A 51 -9.27 -1.23 -12.01
C ILE A 51 -9.13 0.19 -12.53
N SER A 52 -9.69 0.48 -13.70
CA SER A 52 -9.58 1.81 -14.31
C SER A 52 -10.15 2.92 -13.41
N ASP A 53 -11.20 2.61 -12.66
CA ASP A 53 -11.83 3.57 -11.75
C ASP A 53 -11.05 3.73 -10.45
N MET A 54 -10.23 2.74 -10.08
CA MET A 54 -9.40 2.79 -8.88
C MET A 54 -8.11 3.57 -9.07
N LEU A 55 -7.53 3.55 -10.26
CA LEU A 55 -6.23 4.15 -10.52
C LEU A 55 -6.13 5.63 -10.13
N PRO A 56 -7.11 6.49 -10.45
CA PRO A 56 -7.03 7.90 -10.05
C PRO A 56 -6.95 8.09 -8.54
N PHE A 57 -7.65 7.25 -7.76
CA PHE A 57 -7.60 7.33 -6.30
C PHE A 57 -6.20 6.98 -5.78
N ILE A 58 -5.60 5.92 -6.32
CA ILE A 58 -4.26 5.50 -5.89
C ILE A 58 -3.22 6.55 -6.25
N ARG A 59 -3.31 7.15 -7.44
CA ARG A 59 -2.40 8.22 -7.82
C ARG A 59 -2.49 9.42 -6.87
N ARG A 60 -3.70 9.80 -6.46
CA ARG A 60 -3.90 10.89 -5.52
C ARG A 60 -3.43 10.54 -4.11
N ILE A 61 -3.70 9.31 -3.65
CA ILE A 61 -3.25 8.83 -2.35
C ILE A 61 -1.72 8.84 -2.27
N ALA A 62 -1.05 8.37 -3.31
CA ALA A 62 0.40 8.34 -3.35
C ALA A 62 1.01 9.73 -3.53
N GLY A 63 0.38 10.59 -4.34
CA GLY A 63 0.98 11.87 -4.70
C GLY A 63 2.36 11.66 -5.32
N ASP A 64 3.38 12.31 -4.76
CA ASP A 64 4.76 12.17 -5.23
C ASP A 64 5.52 11.06 -4.50
N ALA A 65 4.89 10.39 -3.54
CA ALA A 65 5.54 9.31 -2.79
C ALA A 65 5.83 8.11 -3.69
N PRO A 66 6.91 7.37 -3.43
CA PRO A 66 7.17 6.13 -4.16
C PRO A 66 6.01 5.13 -4.03
N LEU A 67 5.66 4.52 -5.14
CA LEU A 67 4.59 3.54 -5.22
C LEU A 67 5.19 2.19 -5.63
N PHE A 68 5.01 1.18 -4.79
CA PHE A 68 5.51 -0.17 -5.01
C PHE A 68 4.34 -1.11 -5.25
N VAL A 69 4.46 -1.94 -6.28
CA VAL A 69 3.34 -2.75 -6.77
C VAL A 69 3.73 -4.23 -6.79
N PRO A 70 3.52 -4.94 -5.67
CA PRO A 70 3.78 -6.38 -5.64
C PRO A 70 2.67 -7.14 -6.37
N THR A 71 2.97 -8.37 -6.78
CA THR A 71 1.96 -9.31 -7.24
C THR A 71 1.49 -10.13 -6.04
N ILE A 72 0.18 -10.16 -5.80
CA ILE A 72 -0.40 -10.98 -4.73
C ILE A 72 -0.12 -12.45 -5.04
N GLN A 73 0.44 -13.17 -4.06
CA GLN A 73 0.85 -14.57 -4.25
C GLN A 73 -0.32 -15.52 -4.06
N ASP A 74 -0.25 -16.67 -4.71
CA ASP A 74 -1.19 -17.78 -4.54
C ASP A 74 -2.66 -17.39 -4.80
N ASN A 75 -2.88 -16.48 -5.73
CA ASN A 75 -4.23 -16.06 -6.12
C ASN A 75 -4.28 -15.91 -7.64
N GLU A 76 -5.09 -16.73 -8.29
CA GLU A 76 -5.22 -16.76 -9.75
C GLU A 76 -5.77 -15.46 -10.31
N ARG A 77 -6.51 -14.71 -9.52
CA ARG A 77 -7.09 -13.43 -9.95
C ARG A 77 -6.17 -12.24 -9.68
N ALA A 78 -5.00 -12.48 -9.10
CA ALA A 78 -4.06 -11.39 -8.82
C ALA A 78 -3.65 -10.70 -10.11
N MET A 79 -3.67 -9.37 -10.11
CA MET A 79 -3.13 -8.63 -11.24
C MET A 79 -1.61 -8.66 -11.19
N ASN A 80 -1.00 -8.86 -12.34
CA ASN A 80 0.46 -8.84 -12.47
C ASN A 80 1.00 -7.46 -12.07
N GLY A 81 1.98 -7.44 -11.16
CA GLY A 81 2.53 -6.20 -10.64
C GLY A 81 3.17 -5.32 -11.72
N GLU A 82 3.83 -5.92 -12.71
CA GLU A 82 4.44 -5.15 -13.79
C GLU A 82 3.39 -4.44 -14.65
N GLU A 83 2.32 -5.12 -14.98
CA GLU A 83 1.21 -4.52 -15.75
C GLU A 83 0.52 -3.42 -14.96
N LEU A 84 0.24 -3.68 -13.69
CA LEU A 84 -0.41 -2.71 -12.83
C LEU A 84 0.48 -1.48 -12.60
N ALA A 85 1.78 -1.68 -12.43
CA ALA A 85 2.71 -0.57 -12.26
C ALA A 85 2.76 0.32 -13.49
N LYS A 86 2.71 -0.25 -14.69
CA LYS A 86 2.65 0.53 -15.93
C LYS A 86 1.42 1.42 -15.99
N LEU A 87 0.26 0.87 -15.61
CA LEU A 87 -0.98 1.64 -15.59
C LEU A 87 -0.92 2.77 -14.57
N LEU A 88 -0.39 2.48 -13.38
CA LEU A 88 -0.29 3.47 -12.30
C LEU A 88 0.73 4.57 -12.60
N ALA A 89 1.80 4.26 -13.32
CA ALA A 89 2.84 5.21 -13.66
C ALA A 89 2.33 6.33 -14.57
N GLU A 90 1.30 6.08 -15.36
CA GLU A 90 0.70 7.08 -16.22
C GLU A 90 0.20 8.25 -15.37
N GLY A 91 0.62 9.47 -15.73
CA GLY A 91 0.21 10.68 -15.03
C GLY A 91 0.96 10.96 -13.73
N ARG A 92 1.94 10.14 -13.34
CA ARG A 92 2.73 10.36 -12.13
C ARG A 92 4.05 11.12 -12.38
N GLY A 93 4.42 11.34 -13.64
CA GLY A 93 5.64 12.05 -13.98
C GLY A 93 6.89 11.35 -13.47
N PRO A 94 7.83 12.06 -12.81
CA PRO A 94 9.08 11.46 -12.33
C PRO A 94 8.93 10.66 -11.03
N ALA A 95 7.75 10.63 -10.42
CA ALA A 95 7.52 9.88 -9.19
C ALA A 95 7.77 8.39 -9.43
N ILE A 96 8.40 7.72 -8.46
CA ILE A 96 8.73 6.31 -8.56
C ILE A 96 7.45 5.47 -8.56
N THR A 97 7.32 4.59 -9.56
CA THR A 97 6.29 3.54 -9.61
C THR A 97 7.00 2.26 -10.02
N GLN A 98 7.16 1.34 -9.08
CA GLN A 98 8.03 0.19 -9.25
C GLN A 98 7.32 -1.12 -8.92
N PRO A 99 7.29 -2.09 -9.86
CA PRO A 99 6.79 -3.41 -9.54
C PRO A 99 7.79 -4.15 -8.64
N THR A 100 7.28 -5.00 -7.74
CA THR A 100 8.10 -5.92 -6.97
C THR A 100 7.54 -7.32 -7.14
N GLN A 101 8.39 -8.34 -6.96
CA GLN A 101 7.94 -9.72 -7.12
C GLN A 101 6.93 -10.13 -6.06
N ARG A 102 7.10 -9.62 -4.84
CA ARG A 102 6.25 -10.00 -3.70
C ARG A 102 6.26 -8.92 -2.64
N LEU A 103 5.30 -9.02 -1.73
CA LEU A 103 5.10 -8.04 -0.67
C LEU A 103 6.32 -7.88 0.25
N SER A 104 7.01 -8.96 0.59
CA SER A 104 8.17 -8.88 1.49
C SER A 104 9.26 -7.95 0.94
N LEU A 105 9.48 -7.95 -0.37
CA LEU A 105 10.44 -7.04 -1.00
C LEU A 105 9.96 -5.60 -0.96
N ALA A 106 8.67 -5.36 -1.20
CA ALA A 106 8.10 -4.02 -1.12
C ALA A 106 8.23 -3.45 0.29
N LEU A 107 7.95 -4.25 1.32
CA LEU A 107 8.09 -3.82 2.70
C LEU A 107 9.53 -3.43 3.03
N LYS A 108 10.49 -4.19 2.55
CA LYS A 108 11.91 -3.91 2.77
C LYS A 108 12.33 -2.61 2.08
N GLU A 109 11.95 -2.44 0.83
CA GLU A 109 12.34 -1.26 0.05
C GLU A 109 11.69 0.02 0.57
N THR A 110 10.42 -0.03 0.97
CA THR A 110 9.69 1.14 1.43
C THR A 110 10.21 1.68 2.76
N ALA A 111 10.81 0.82 3.60
CA ALA A 111 11.32 1.23 4.90
C ALA A 111 12.36 2.36 4.79
N SER A 112 13.16 2.38 3.72
CA SER A 112 14.21 3.39 3.53
C SER A 112 13.66 4.79 3.26
N PHE A 113 12.39 4.93 2.90
CA PHE A 113 11.78 6.23 2.61
C PHE A 113 11.15 6.89 3.82
N VAL A 114 11.02 6.17 4.94
CA VAL A 114 10.43 6.72 6.16
C VAL A 114 11.43 7.65 6.83
N PRO A 115 11.06 8.93 7.09
CA PRO A 115 11.99 9.85 7.74
C PRO A 115 12.20 9.46 9.21
N ALA A 116 13.39 9.79 9.74
CA ALA A 116 13.71 9.53 11.14
C ALA A 116 12.85 10.38 12.08
N GLU A 117 12.51 11.59 11.65
CA GLU A 117 11.66 12.49 12.44
C GLU A 117 10.23 12.45 11.94
N ASP A 118 9.29 12.52 12.87
CA ASP A 118 7.85 12.58 12.58
C ASP A 118 7.35 11.37 11.76
N ALA A 119 7.91 10.19 12.04
CA ALA A 119 7.59 8.97 11.30
C ALA A 119 6.10 8.62 11.34
N ASP A 120 5.40 8.96 12.42
CA ASP A 120 3.97 8.67 12.55
C ASP A 120 3.10 9.42 11.54
N ARG A 121 3.56 10.57 11.05
CA ARG A 121 2.85 11.32 10.01
C ARG A 121 3.22 10.85 8.60
N HIS A 122 4.28 10.05 8.48
CA HIS A 122 4.80 9.56 7.23
C HIS A 122 4.90 8.04 7.22
N PRO A 123 3.80 7.32 7.44
CA PRO A 123 3.83 5.86 7.39
C PRO A 123 3.93 5.35 5.95
N VAL A 124 4.23 4.08 5.81
CA VAL A 124 4.04 3.37 4.54
C VAL A 124 2.60 2.89 4.50
N LEU A 125 1.90 3.20 3.42
CA LEU A 125 0.52 2.73 3.22
C LEU A 125 0.53 1.36 2.54
N LEU A 126 -0.39 0.50 2.94
CA LEU A 126 -0.59 -0.82 2.33
C LEU A 126 -2.08 -1.02 2.09
N CYS A 127 -2.49 -1.09 0.83
CA CYS A 127 -3.90 -1.14 0.47
C CYS A 127 -4.14 -1.79 -0.89
N GLY A 128 -5.41 -1.99 -1.22
CA GLY A 128 -5.86 -2.44 -2.53
C GLY A 128 -6.53 -3.80 -2.53
N SER A 129 -6.33 -4.63 -1.50
CA SER A 129 -6.92 -5.96 -1.47
C SER A 129 -6.85 -6.55 -0.07
N LEU A 130 -7.92 -7.22 0.34
CA LEU A 130 -7.91 -8.01 1.57
C LEU A 130 -6.93 -9.18 1.48
N TYR A 131 -6.68 -9.70 0.27
CA TYR A 131 -5.70 -10.77 0.08
C TYR A 131 -4.28 -10.27 0.30
N LEU A 132 -4.00 -9.02 -0.08
CA LEU A 132 -2.69 -8.40 0.20
C LEU A 132 -2.48 -8.22 1.70
N LEU A 133 -3.51 -7.77 2.42
CA LEU A 133 -3.45 -7.68 3.88
C LEU A 133 -3.25 -9.06 4.50
N GLY A 134 -3.91 -10.09 3.96
CA GLY A 134 -3.73 -11.47 4.41
C GLY A 134 -2.29 -11.94 4.26
N GLU A 135 -1.63 -11.60 3.13
CA GLU A 135 -0.21 -11.89 2.97
C GLU A 135 0.64 -11.22 4.04
N PHE A 136 0.34 -9.94 4.32
CA PHE A 136 1.06 -9.21 5.36
C PHE A 136 0.96 -9.91 6.71
N PHE A 137 -0.25 -10.26 7.14
CA PHE A 137 -0.44 -10.92 8.42
C PHE A 137 0.15 -12.33 8.48
N ASN A 138 0.22 -13.03 7.34
CA ASN A 138 0.91 -14.32 7.27
C ASN A 138 2.42 -14.17 7.41
N LEU A 139 2.99 -13.09 6.86
CA LEU A 139 4.42 -12.80 7.00
C LEU A 139 4.77 -12.28 8.40
N HIS A 140 3.86 -11.59 9.03
CA HIS A 140 4.06 -10.92 10.33
C HIS A 140 2.91 -11.21 11.28
N PRO A 141 2.72 -12.47 11.70
CA PRO A 141 1.57 -12.86 12.53
C PRO A 141 1.55 -12.17 13.91
N GLN A 142 2.69 -11.75 14.41
CA GLN A 142 2.78 -11.04 15.69
C GLN A 142 2.03 -9.69 15.68
N THR A 143 1.76 -9.12 14.52
CA THR A 143 1.03 -7.86 14.44
C THR A 143 -0.44 -8.03 14.78
N LEU A 144 -1.03 -9.20 14.50
CA LEU A 144 -2.39 -9.53 14.91
C LEU A 144 -2.50 -9.65 16.43
N GLU A 145 -1.49 -10.25 17.06
CA GLU A 145 -1.48 -10.41 18.53
C GLU A 145 -1.44 -9.06 19.24
N GLN A 146 -0.71 -8.09 18.71
CA GLN A 146 -0.63 -6.75 19.26
C GLN A 146 -1.97 -6.03 19.26
N GLU A 147 -2.84 -6.32 18.33
CA GLU A 147 -4.16 -5.71 18.24
C GLU A 147 -5.17 -6.27 19.22
N LEU A 148 -4.98 -7.52 19.60
CA LEU A 148 -5.89 -8.20 20.53
C LEU A 148 -5.60 -7.83 22.00
N VAL A 149 -4.52 -7.13 22.23
CA VAL A 149 -4.13 -6.62 23.55
C VAL A 149 -4.42 -5.12 23.64
#